data_63450dd6d00fca0c123c13c65b7a70ee
#
_entry.id   63450dd6d00fca0c123c13c65b7a70ee
#
_cell.length_a   1.000
_cell.length_b   1.000
_cell.length_c   1.000
_cell.angle_alpha   90.00
_cell.angle_beta   90.00
_cell.angle_gamma   90.00
#
_symmetry.space_group_name_H-M   'P 1'
#
loop_
_entity.id
_entity.type
_entity.pdbx_description
1 polymer ?
#
loop_
_entity_poly.entity_id
_entity_poly.type
_entity_poly.pdbx_seq_one_letter_code
_entity_poly.pdbx_strand_id
1 'polypeptide(L)'
;MKYFFALLITLFFAMPAWAVDVSMGANGNLAFSPNEITISAGDTVHFINESLPPHNIIVEARPDLSREALLFAPGESQDVVFADAGDYNFFCGPHQGAGMTGVVHVNLVN
;
A
#
# COMPACT_ATOMS: atom_id res chain seq x y z
N MET A 1 10.36 50.64 -23.78
CA MET A 1 9.45 49.55 -24.05
C MET A 1 9.68 48.45 -23.00
N LYS A 2 8.70 48.24 -22.18
CA LYS A 2 8.85 47.33 -21.02
C LYS A 2 8.17 46.02 -21.31
N TYR A 3 8.98 44.97 -21.35
CA TYR A 3 8.47 43.62 -21.52
C TYR A 3 8.06 43.10 -20.14
N PHE A 4 6.78 42.88 -20.00
CA PHE A 4 6.25 42.23 -18.78
C PHE A 4 6.36 40.73 -19.00
N PHE A 5 7.35 40.11 -18.35
CA PHE A 5 7.34 38.67 -18.18
C PHE A 5 6.44 38.36 -17.05
N ALA A 6 5.18 38.02 -17.34
CA ALA A 6 4.37 37.34 -16.36
C ALA A 6 4.97 35.96 -16.15
N LEU A 7 5.73 35.80 -15.06
CA LEU A 7 6.13 34.49 -14.62
C LEU A 7 4.87 33.78 -14.15
N LEU A 8 4.34 32.95 -15.05
CA LEU A 8 3.25 32.06 -14.66
C LEU A 8 3.85 31.01 -13.75
N ILE A 9 3.86 31.30 -12.44
CA ILE A 9 4.17 30.28 -11.46
C ILE A 9 2.96 29.38 -11.41
N THR A 10 3.01 28.29 -12.14
CA THR A 10 2.06 27.21 -11.97
C THR A 10 2.42 26.55 -10.64
N LEU A 11 1.73 26.96 -9.60
CA LEU A 11 1.79 26.28 -8.32
C LEU A 11 1.13 24.91 -8.51
N PHE A 12 1.97 23.92 -8.75
CA PHE A 12 1.53 22.54 -8.59
C PHE A 12 1.36 22.29 -7.11
N PHE A 13 0.12 22.32 -6.64
CA PHE A 13 -0.20 21.69 -5.39
C PHE A 13 -0.17 20.19 -5.63
N ALA A 14 1.01 19.60 -5.53
CA ALA A 14 1.08 18.17 -5.33
C ALA A 14 0.42 17.89 -3.99
N MET A 15 -0.78 17.29 -4.00
CA MET A 15 -1.34 16.70 -2.80
C MET A 15 -0.32 15.70 -2.27
N PRO A 16 0.15 15.83 -1.00
CA PRO A 16 1.06 14.85 -0.45
C PRO A 16 0.39 13.47 -0.52
N ALA A 17 1.10 12.51 -1.12
CA ALA A 17 0.66 11.13 -1.09
C ALA A 17 0.61 10.67 0.37
N TRP A 18 -0.51 10.07 0.77
CA TRP A 18 -0.68 9.53 2.10
C TRP A 18 -0.13 8.12 2.16
N ALA A 19 0.47 7.78 3.29
CA ALA A 19 0.85 6.42 3.62
C ALA A 19 -0.14 5.87 4.65
N VAL A 20 -0.67 4.68 4.38
CA VAL A 20 -1.57 3.97 5.30
C VAL A 20 -0.84 2.73 5.79
N ASP A 21 -0.83 2.53 7.10
CA ASP A 21 -0.16 1.38 7.71
C ASP A 21 -1.10 0.17 7.78
N VAL A 22 -0.57 -0.98 7.40
CA VAL A 22 -1.22 -2.28 7.56
C VAL A 22 -0.26 -3.20 8.30
N SER A 23 -0.69 -3.70 9.45
CA SER A 23 0.10 -4.66 10.23
C SER A 23 -0.09 -6.07 9.70
N MET A 24 1.00 -6.83 9.69
CA MET A 24 1.00 -8.25 9.34
C MET A 24 1.37 -9.05 10.58
N GLY A 25 0.42 -9.84 11.07
CA GLY A 25 0.66 -10.72 12.21
C GLY A 25 0.56 -10.04 13.57
N ALA A 26 -0.23 -8.97 13.70
CA ALA A 26 -0.46 -8.33 14.98
C ALA A 26 -0.96 -9.34 16.03
N ASN A 27 -0.35 -9.32 17.20
CA ASN A 27 -0.66 -10.25 18.31
C ASN A 27 -0.48 -11.73 17.91
N GLY A 28 0.38 -12.04 16.94
CA GLY A 28 0.60 -13.40 16.47
C GLY A 28 -0.51 -13.95 15.57
N ASN A 29 -1.49 -13.16 15.21
CA ASN A 29 -2.59 -13.58 14.34
C ASN A 29 -2.15 -13.66 12.90
N LEU A 30 -2.64 -14.67 12.17
CA LEU A 30 -2.42 -14.79 10.72
C LEU A 30 -3.42 -13.91 9.98
N ALA A 31 -3.23 -12.61 10.10
CA ALA A 31 -4.14 -11.60 9.57
C ALA A 31 -3.42 -10.29 9.24
N PHE A 32 -3.96 -9.58 8.26
CA PHE A 32 -3.66 -8.17 8.03
C PHE A 32 -4.59 -7.31 8.88
N SER A 33 -4.06 -6.26 9.47
CA SER A 33 -4.85 -5.35 10.31
C SER A 33 -4.50 -3.89 10.00
N PRO A 34 -5.43 -3.10 9.43
CA PRO A 34 -6.74 -3.50 8.92
C PRO A 34 -6.62 -4.40 7.67
N ASN A 35 -7.64 -5.18 7.37
CA ASN A 35 -7.67 -6.04 6.19
C ASN A 35 -8.45 -5.44 5.01
N GLU A 36 -9.08 -4.31 5.22
CA GLU A 36 -9.79 -3.57 4.18
C GLU A 36 -9.47 -2.09 4.34
N ILE A 37 -8.93 -1.47 3.29
CA ILE A 37 -8.54 -0.07 3.31
C ILE A 37 -9.00 0.63 2.03
N THR A 38 -9.30 1.92 2.16
CA THR A 38 -9.64 2.79 1.04
C THR A 38 -8.62 3.92 0.96
N ILE A 39 -8.01 4.06 -0.20
CA ILE A 39 -6.99 5.08 -0.46
C ILE A 39 -7.29 5.80 -1.78
N SER A 40 -6.55 6.85 -2.06
CA SER A 40 -6.57 7.55 -3.34
C SER A 40 -5.45 7.06 -4.24
N ALA A 41 -5.66 7.12 -5.55
CA ALA A 41 -4.63 6.76 -6.53
C ALA A 41 -3.35 7.56 -6.27
N GLY A 42 -2.22 6.86 -6.21
CA GLY A 42 -0.91 7.42 -5.87
C GLY A 42 -0.51 7.28 -4.41
N ASP A 43 -1.42 6.87 -3.55
CA ASP A 43 -1.10 6.64 -2.14
C ASP A 43 -0.30 5.35 -1.96
N THR A 44 0.40 5.27 -0.83
CA THR A 44 1.24 4.15 -0.46
C THR A 44 0.59 3.36 0.68
N VAL A 45 0.63 2.04 0.58
CA VAL A 45 0.33 1.17 1.72
C VAL A 45 1.66 0.68 2.29
N HIS A 46 1.85 0.93 3.57
CA HIS A 46 3.03 0.53 4.32
C HIS A 46 2.69 -0.73 5.13
N PHE A 47 3.18 -1.88 4.67
CA PHE A 47 2.95 -3.17 5.33
C PHE A 47 4.08 -3.43 6.32
N ILE A 48 3.72 -3.57 7.59
CA ILE A 48 4.68 -3.74 8.69
C ILE A 48 4.53 -5.14 9.26
N ASN A 49 5.64 -5.90 9.24
CA ASN A 49 5.66 -7.21 9.88
C ASN A 49 5.77 -7.05 11.39
N GLU A 50 4.91 -7.72 12.13
CA GLU A 50 4.89 -7.61 13.59
C GLU A 50 5.27 -8.89 14.31
N SER A 51 5.16 -10.04 13.65
CA SER A 51 5.48 -11.31 14.29
C SER A 51 5.79 -12.41 13.31
N LEU A 52 6.43 -13.48 13.79
CA LEU A 52 6.48 -14.76 13.11
C LEU A 52 5.15 -15.50 13.28
N PRO A 53 4.79 -16.41 12.36
CA PRO A 53 5.57 -16.88 11.20
C PRO A 53 5.73 -15.82 10.11
N PRO A 54 6.67 -16.03 9.15
CA PRO A 54 6.99 -14.99 8.17
C PRO A 54 5.81 -14.67 7.25
N HIS A 55 5.76 -13.41 6.81
CA HIS A 55 4.68 -12.88 5.98
C HIS A 55 5.22 -12.22 4.72
N ASN A 56 4.41 -12.22 3.68
CA ASN A 56 4.65 -11.44 2.47
C ASN A 56 3.34 -10.83 1.96
N ILE A 57 3.40 -10.11 0.85
CA ILE A 57 2.23 -9.47 0.24
C ILE A 57 2.15 -9.87 -1.22
N ILE A 58 1.09 -10.57 -1.58
CA ILE A 58 0.80 -10.95 -2.96
C ILE A 58 -0.44 -10.20 -3.41
N VAL A 59 -0.31 -9.38 -4.44
CA VAL A 59 -1.44 -8.65 -5.03
C VAL A 59 -1.94 -9.46 -6.22
N GLU A 60 -3.12 -10.03 -6.08
CA GLU A 60 -3.63 -11.08 -6.97
C GLU A 60 -3.70 -10.64 -8.45
N ALA A 61 -4.33 -9.50 -8.73
CA ALA A 61 -4.54 -9.02 -10.09
C ALA A 61 -3.34 -8.24 -10.67
N ARG A 62 -2.39 -7.88 -9.83
CA ARG A 62 -1.23 -7.07 -10.20
C ARG A 62 0.04 -7.63 -9.58
N PRO A 63 0.60 -8.69 -10.17
CA PRO A 63 1.84 -9.31 -9.63
C PRO A 63 3.00 -8.33 -9.50
N ASP A 64 3.04 -7.29 -10.33
CA ASP A 64 4.05 -6.24 -10.27
C ASP A 64 4.02 -5.43 -8.98
N LEU A 65 2.86 -5.40 -8.30
CA LEU A 65 2.69 -4.73 -7.00
C LEU A 65 3.01 -5.65 -5.82
N SER A 66 3.19 -6.93 -6.07
CA SER A 66 3.50 -7.91 -5.02
C SER A 66 4.88 -7.68 -4.41
N ARG A 67 5.01 -8.05 -3.13
CA ARG A 67 6.28 -8.12 -2.42
C ARG A 67 6.44 -9.54 -1.92
N GLU A 68 7.11 -10.36 -2.73
CA GLU A 68 7.19 -11.81 -2.52
C GLU A 68 8.19 -12.19 -1.43
N ALA A 69 9.19 -11.36 -1.18
CA ALA A 69 10.18 -11.61 -0.16
C ALA A 69 9.51 -11.74 1.21
N LEU A 70 9.84 -12.82 1.92
CA LEU A 70 9.30 -13.05 3.26
C LEU A 70 9.96 -12.11 4.28
N LEU A 71 9.14 -11.52 5.13
CA LEU A 71 9.58 -10.73 6.26
C LEU A 71 9.49 -11.56 7.52
N PHE A 72 10.57 -11.62 8.29
CA PHE A 72 10.70 -12.48 9.46
C PHE A 72 10.71 -11.71 10.77
N ALA A 73 11.39 -10.58 10.79
CA ALA A 73 11.59 -9.85 12.05
C ALA A 73 10.50 -8.80 12.27
N PRO A 74 10.08 -8.58 13.53
CA PRO A 74 9.21 -7.47 13.87
C PRO A 74 9.82 -6.13 13.44
N GLY A 75 9.01 -5.26 12.83
CA GLY A 75 9.44 -3.95 12.35
C GLY A 75 9.94 -3.93 10.91
N GLU A 76 10.23 -5.09 10.30
CA GLU A 76 10.50 -5.14 8.86
C GLU A 76 9.25 -4.73 8.08
N SER A 77 9.41 -4.01 6.97
CA SER A 77 8.28 -3.47 6.23
C SER A 77 8.51 -3.49 4.72
N GLN A 78 7.41 -3.36 3.98
CA GLN A 78 7.40 -3.19 2.54
C GLN A 78 6.35 -2.13 2.18
N ASP A 79 6.71 -1.25 1.26
CA ASP A 79 5.80 -0.24 0.72
C ASP A 79 5.28 -0.68 -0.64
N VAL A 80 3.98 -0.45 -0.86
CA VAL A 80 3.34 -0.67 -2.16
C VAL A 80 2.61 0.60 -2.55
N VAL A 81 2.97 1.16 -3.71
CA VAL A 81 2.31 2.34 -4.27
C VAL A 81 1.21 1.87 -5.22
N PHE A 82 -0.01 2.34 -4.97
CA PHE A 82 -1.17 2.04 -5.83
C PHE A 82 -1.46 3.25 -6.73
N ALA A 83 -0.88 3.25 -7.92
CA ALA A 83 -0.99 4.38 -8.85
C ALA A 83 -2.33 4.44 -9.58
N ASP A 84 -2.98 3.28 -9.77
CA ASP A 84 -4.19 3.18 -10.58
C ASP A 84 -5.41 2.88 -9.72
N ALA A 85 -6.53 3.52 -10.01
CA ALA A 85 -7.80 3.27 -9.34
C ALA A 85 -8.29 1.84 -9.61
N GLY A 86 -8.95 1.24 -8.63
CA GLY A 86 -9.50 -0.10 -8.72
C GLY A 86 -9.54 -0.77 -7.36
N ASP A 87 -10.01 -2.01 -7.35
CA ASP A 87 -10.03 -2.85 -6.16
C ASP A 87 -8.97 -3.94 -6.31
N TYR A 88 -8.11 -4.05 -5.31
CA TYR A 88 -6.98 -4.97 -5.34
C TYR A 88 -7.07 -5.93 -4.17
N ASN A 89 -7.32 -7.20 -4.48
CA ASN A 89 -7.24 -8.26 -3.48
C ASN A 89 -5.78 -8.63 -3.24
N PHE A 90 -5.42 -8.79 -1.98
CA PHE A 90 -4.08 -9.22 -1.60
C PHE A 90 -4.14 -10.31 -0.54
N PHE A 91 -3.08 -11.06 -0.41
CA PHE A 91 -2.97 -12.13 0.58
C PHE A 91 -1.51 -12.37 0.96
N CYS A 92 -1.32 -13.04 2.09
CA CYS A 92 -0.02 -13.56 2.47
C CYS A 92 0.17 -14.94 1.85
N GLY A 93 1.23 -15.13 1.06
CA GLY A 93 1.46 -16.38 0.35
C GLY A 93 1.42 -17.62 1.25
N PRO A 94 2.24 -17.68 2.31
CA PRO A 94 2.25 -18.83 3.22
C PRO A 94 0.93 -19.07 3.99
N HIS A 95 0.11 -18.03 4.18
CA HIS A 95 -1.04 -18.10 5.08
C HIS A 95 -2.38 -17.83 4.39
N GLN A 96 -2.42 -17.86 3.06
CA GLN A 96 -3.66 -17.68 2.31
C GLN A 96 -4.72 -18.68 2.74
N GLY A 97 -4.33 -19.94 2.93
CA GLY A 97 -5.23 -21.00 3.38
C GLY A 97 -5.77 -20.80 4.78
N ALA A 98 -5.12 -20.00 5.62
CA ALA A 98 -5.60 -19.63 6.94
C ALA A 98 -6.47 -18.36 6.93
N GLY A 99 -6.74 -17.80 5.75
CA GLY A 99 -7.59 -16.61 5.62
C GLY A 99 -6.84 -15.28 5.77
N MET A 100 -5.52 -15.28 5.67
CA MET A 100 -4.73 -14.03 5.72
C MET A 100 -4.82 -13.29 4.39
N THR A 101 -5.91 -12.55 4.23
CA THR A 101 -6.29 -11.84 3.00
C THR A 101 -6.78 -10.44 3.31
N GLY A 102 -6.81 -9.59 2.28
CA GLY A 102 -7.35 -8.25 2.40
C GLY A 102 -7.71 -7.64 1.06
N VAL A 103 -8.20 -6.41 1.10
CA VAL A 103 -8.54 -5.64 -0.10
C VAL A 103 -8.16 -4.18 0.05
N VAL A 104 -7.62 -3.60 -1.01
CA VAL A 104 -7.34 -2.17 -1.13
C VAL A 104 -8.29 -1.60 -2.17
N HIS A 105 -9.12 -0.65 -1.75
CA HIS A 105 -9.96 0.13 -2.65
C HIS A 105 -9.22 1.42 -2.99
N VAL A 106 -8.90 1.62 -4.27
CA VAL A 106 -8.16 2.80 -4.73
C VAL A 106 -9.11 3.67 -5.54
N ASN A 107 -9.41 4.85 -5.03
CA ASN A 107 -10.28 5.82 -5.67
C ASN A 107 -9.49 6.77 -6.55
N LEU A 108 -10.14 7.26 -7.60
CA LEU A 108 -9.58 8.33 -8.42
C LEU A 108 -9.39 9.59 -7.57
N VAL A 109 -8.31 10.31 -7.85
CA VAL A 109 -8.09 11.63 -7.28
C VAL A 109 -8.85 12.65 -8.12
N ASN A 110 -9.71 13.41 -7.46
CA ASN A 110 -10.42 14.53 -8.11
C ASN A 110 -9.62 15.82 -8.03
#